data_70405f05fca39d874d1fdb1254154dc8
#
_entry.id   70405f05fca39d874d1fdb1254154dc8
#
_cell.length_a   1.000
_cell.length_b   1.000
_cell.length_c   1.000
_cell.angle_alpha   90.00
_cell.angle_beta   90.00
_cell.angle_gamma   90.00
#
_symmetry.space_group_name_H-M   'P 1'
#
loop_
_entity.id
_entity.type
_entity.pdbx_description
1 polymer ?
#
loop_
_entity_poly.entity_id
_entity_poly.type
_entity_poly.pdbx_seq_one_letter_code
_entity_poly.pdbx_strand_id
1 'polypeptide(L)'
;MLRAMVIGSGAEIAPNRVTNAMMARIMDTTDEWIRARSGVETRYFASPDQATSDFGTAASKRALEAAGVAPSEIDLVVFATMTPDHYFPGCGTLLQHKLGLRDVPCFDIRQQCSGFLYGLELADAQIRAGLAKTVLLVGAEVHVGFMPWTNANWDYLIGKSETPPTPEEYAWNSKFRHLVVLFGDAGAAVVLQAAEGERGALDHILHGAGADYEKLYVPGTGFKHRPYTDPEQFRRGDHIPVMDGRFVFKMATTKMVEVATEILKRNRVSVSDLKMVLMHQANLRINEYCAKALGIPAEKLAHNIQKYGNTTAATIPLLWDECVRDGRIVAGDLVLMVAFGAGMTWGASLVRA
;
A
#
# COMPACT_ATOMS: atom_id res chain seq x y z
N MET A 1 0.91 29.16 -8.03
CA MET A 1 -0.16 28.15 -7.72
C MET A 1 0.38 27.29 -6.61
N LEU A 2 -0.38 27.15 -5.52
CA LEU A 2 -0.01 26.25 -4.41
C LEU A 2 -0.02 24.78 -4.87
N ARG A 3 0.87 23.96 -4.31
CA ARG A 3 1.00 22.52 -4.55
C ARG A 3 1.32 21.81 -3.25
N ALA A 4 0.94 20.55 -3.14
CA ALA A 4 1.36 19.70 -2.04
C ALA A 4 2.81 19.24 -2.24
N MET A 5 3.73 19.74 -1.42
CA MET A 5 5.13 19.35 -1.44
C MET A 5 5.40 18.36 -0.30
N VAL A 6 6.00 17.23 -0.60
CA VAL A 6 6.48 16.30 0.44
C VAL A 6 7.67 16.92 1.15
N ILE A 7 7.54 17.16 2.47
CA ILE A 7 8.59 17.76 3.29
C ILE A 7 9.19 16.80 4.31
N GLY A 8 8.55 15.64 4.51
CA GLY A 8 9.05 14.57 5.35
C GLY A 8 8.32 13.27 5.07
N SER A 9 9.00 12.17 5.31
CA SER A 9 8.45 10.82 5.17
C SER A 9 8.91 9.92 6.31
N GLY A 10 8.15 8.85 6.55
CA GLY A 10 8.50 7.85 7.55
C GLY A 10 7.76 6.56 7.31
N ALA A 11 8.36 5.45 7.72
CA ALA A 11 7.79 4.12 7.57
C ALA A 11 7.95 3.28 8.84
N GLU A 12 7.02 2.36 9.05
CA GLU A 12 7.02 1.35 10.10
C GLU A 12 6.75 -0.01 9.48
N ILE A 13 7.66 -0.96 9.70
CA ILE A 13 7.53 -2.34 9.24
C ILE A 13 7.10 -3.22 10.42
N ALA A 14 6.19 -4.15 10.16
CA ALA A 14 5.74 -5.11 11.17
C ALA A 14 6.91 -5.96 11.72
N PRO A 15 6.85 -6.39 13.00
CA PRO A 15 8.01 -6.98 13.66
C PRO A 15 8.31 -8.43 13.26
N ASN A 16 7.31 -9.20 12.82
CA ASN A 16 7.45 -10.63 12.59
C ASN A 16 7.91 -10.90 11.14
N ARG A 17 9.21 -11.04 10.94
CA ARG A 17 9.78 -11.39 9.64
C ARG A 17 9.48 -12.83 9.27
N VAL A 18 8.89 -13.06 8.11
CA VAL A 18 8.54 -14.38 7.57
C VAL A 18 9.17 -14.58 6.20
N THR A 19 9.95 -15.66 6.07
CA THR A 19 10.60 -16.05 4.81
C THR A 19 9.73 -17.02 4.01
N ASN A 20 10.06 -17.23 2.73
CA ASN A 20 9.39 -18.25 1.91
C ASN A 20 9.54 -19.67 2.48
N ALA A 21 10.71 -19.99 3.08
CA ALA A 21 10.92 -21.27 3.76
C ALA A 21 9.98 -21.46 4.97
N MET A 22 9.71 -20.39 5.72
CA MET A 22 8.72 -20.44 6.82
C MET A 22 7.30 -20.65 6.27
N MET A 23 6.93 -19.99 5.18
CA MET A 23 5.63 -20.21 4.51
C MET A 23 5.46 -21.68 4.07
N ALA A 24 6.52 -22.31 3.55
CA ALA A 24 6.50 -23.72 3.16
C ALA A 24 6.24 -24.70 4.33
N ARG A 25 6.41 -24.26 5.58
CA ARG A 25 6.08 -25.07 6.78
C ARG A 25 4.57 -25.21 7.02
N ILE A 26 3.76 -24.27 6.49
CA ILE A 26 2.32 -24.23 6.76
C ILE A 26 1.44 -24.44 5.53
N MET A 27 2.03 -24.52 4.33
CA MET A 27 1.30 -24.74 3.07
C MET A 27 2.21 -25.34 2.00
N ASP A 28 1.61 -25.97 0.96
CA ASP A 28 2.30 -26.52 -0.20
C ASP A 28 2.84 -25.42 -1.11
N THR A 29 4.05 -24.95 -0.83
CA THR A 29 4.77 -23.91 -1.62
C THR A 29 6.29 -24.12 -1.49
N THR A 30 7.07 -23.37 -2.30
CA THR A 30 8.55 -23.33 -2.20
C THR A 30 9.04 -21.90 -2.42
N ASP A 31 10.29 -21.63 -2.04
CA ASP A 31 10.95 -20.34 -2.30
C ASP A 31 10.95 -20.02 -3.80
N GLU A 32 11.34 -20.99 -4.62
CA GLU A 32 11.41 -20.84 -6.09
C GLU A 32 10.02 -20.53 -6.68
N TRP A 33 8.97 -21.21 -6.17
CA TRP A 33 7.61 -21.01 -6.63
C TRP A 33 7.12 -19.59 -6.35
N ILE A 34 7.38 -19.06 -5.16
CA ILE A 34 6.96 -17.72 -4.74
C ILE A 34 7.75 -16.66 -5.51
N ARG A 35 9.10 -16.78 -5.53
CA ARG A 35 9.97 -15.81 -6.21
C ARG A 35 9.69 -15.72 -7.70
N ALA A 36 9.55 -16.84 -8.38
CA ALA A 36 9.28 -16.87 -9.82
C ALA A 36 7.94 -16.21 -10.20
N ARG A 37 6.97 -16.17 -9.27
CA ARG A 37 5.62 -15.62 -9.52
C ARG A 37 5.43 -14.20 -9.08
N SER A 38 6.10 -13.78 -8.01
CA SER A 38 5.86 -12.48 -7.37
C SER A 38 7.12 -11.63 -7.18
N GLY A 39 8.28 -12.25 -7.09
CA GLY A 39 9.52 -11.62 -6.68
C GLY A 39 9.69 -11.54 -5.15
N VAL A 40 8.71 -11.95 -4.35
CA VAL A 40 8.75 -11.85 -2.88
C VAL A 40 9.69 -12.90 -2.28
N GLU A 41 10.59 -12.47 -1.41
CA GLU A 41 11.52 -13.32 -0.65
C GLU A 41 11.15 -13.36 0.84
N THR A 42 10.78 -12.19 1.37
CA THR A 42 10.33 -12.03 2.75
C THR A 42 9.10 -11.12 2.82
N ARG A 43 8.35 -11.23 3.90
CA ARG A 43 7.28 -10.33 4.31
C ARG A 43 7.30 -10.21 5.83
N TYR A 44 6.55 -9.26 6.33
CA TYR A 44 6.48 -8.99 7.76
C TYR A 44 5.02 -8.94 8.18
N PHE A 45 4.72 -9.46 9.37
CA PHE A 45 3.36 -9.49 9.90
C PHE A 45 3.27 -8.84 11.27
N ALA A 46 2.13 -8.21 11.52
CA ALA A 46 1.81 -7.60 12.80
C ALA A 46 1.80 -8.63 13.94
N SER A 47 2.08 -8.18 15.15
CA SER A 47 1.82 -8.95 16.37
C SER A 47 0.33 -8.87 16.74
N PRO A 48 -0.21 -9.81 17.55
CA PRO A 48 -1.64 -9.86 17.87
C PRO A 48 -2.22 -8.60 18.51
N ASP A 49 -1.38 -7.79 19.14
CA ASP A 49 -1.71 -6.54 19.81
C ASP A 49 -1.56 -5.29 18.93
N GLN A 50 -1.19 -5.48 17.65
CA GLN A 50 -0.96 -4.38 16.70
C GLN A 50 -2.06 -4.35 15.62
N ALA A 51 -2.56 -3.18 15.33
CA ALA A 51 -3.56 -2.91 14.30
C ALA A 51 -3.03 -1.87 13.28
N THR A 52 -3.79 -1.65 12.22
CA THR A 52 -3.41 -0.77 11.11
C THR A 52 -3.09 0.65 11.57
N SER A 53 -3.88 1.20 12.51
CA SER A 53 -3.62 2.55 13.02
C SER A 53 -2.34 2.67 13.83
N ASP A 54 -1.83 1.57 14.42
CA ASP A 54 -0.54 1.58 15.15
C ASP A 54 0.63 1.78 14.18
N PHE A 55 0.62 1.07 13.04
CA PHE A 55 1.63 1.24 11.99
C PHE A 55 1.55 2.63 11.37
N GLY A 56 0.33 3.12 11.08
CA GLY A 56 0.12 4.47 10.60
C GLY A 56 0.64 5.53 11.56
N THR A 57 0.40 5.35 12.87
CA THR A 57 0.87 6.26 13.92
C THR A 57 2.40 6.28 14.04
N ALA A 58 3.04 5.09 14.04
CA ALA A 58 4.49 5.00 14.13
C ALA A 58 5.18 5.62 12.91
N ALA A 59 4.68 5.31 11.71
CA ALA A 59 5.16 5.92 10.47
C ALA A 59 4.99 7.46 10.46
N SER A 60 3.84 7.94 10.94
CA SER A 60 3.53 9.38 11.03
C SER A 60 4.46 10.12 11.98
N LYS A 61 4.80 9.55 13.14
CA LYS A 61 5.78 10.14 14.07
C LYS A 61 7.12 10.37 13.39
N ARG A 62 7.62 9.38 12.65
CA ARG A 62 8.87 9.51 11.90
C ARG A 62 8.77 10.53 10.76
N ALA A 63 7.62 10.58 10.07
CA ALA A 63 7.40 11.56 9.01
C ALA A 63 7.38 13.01 9.55
N LEU A 64 6.72 13.23 10.68
CA LEU A 64 6.69 14.52 11.39
C LEU A 64 8.08 14.92 11.86
N GLU A 65 8.84 14.00 12.46
CA GLU A 65 10.23 14.23 12.87
C GLU A 65 11.11 14.60 11.68
N ALA A 66 11.03 13.84 10.57
CA ALA A 66 11.77 14.11 9.34
C ALA A 66 11.40 15.46 8.71
N ALA A 67 10.13 15.88 8.83
CA ALA A 67 9.64 17.17 8.33
C ALA A 67 10.00 18.35 9.25
N GLY A 68 10.36 18.09 10.52
CA GLY A 68 10.50 19.14 11.54
C GLY A 68 9.18 19.83 11.89
N VAL A 69 8.04 19.12 11.76
CA VAL A 69 6.69 19.64 11.95
C VAL A 69 6.11 19.08 13.25
N ALA A 70 5.58 19.97 14.09
CA ALA A 70 4.90 19.57 15.31
C ALA A 70 3.50 18.99 15.00
N PRO A 71 2.98 18.04 15.79
CA PRO A 71 1.62 17.52 15.64
C PRO A 71 0.53 18.61 15.59
N SER A 72 0.72 19.70 16.33
CA SER A 72 -0.21 20.84 16.36
C SER A 72 -0.31 21.64 15.05
N GLU A 73 0.64 21.46 14.14
CA GLU A 73 0.68 22.16 12.84
C GLU A 73 -0.06 21.40 11.74
N ILE A 74 -0.53 20.16 12.00
CA ILE A 74 -1.31 19.41 11.05
C ILE A 74 -2.72 20.00 10.95
N ASP A 75 -3.18 20.25 9.73
CA ASP A 75 -4.52 20.79 9.41
C ASP A 75 -5.50 19.71 8.96
N LEU A 76 -4.98 18.60 8.42
CA LEU A 76 -5.78 17.53 7.81
C LEU A 76 -5.03 16.20 7.90
N VAL A 77 -5.77 15.13 8.19
CA VAL A 77 -5.29 13.75 8.05
C VAL A 77 -6.02 13.09 6.86
N VAL A 78 -5.26 12.42 6.00
CA VAL A 78 -5.80 11.50 4.98
C VAL A 78 -5.21 10.11 5.25
N PHE A 79 -6.06 9.15 5.57
CA PHE A 79 -5.65 7.78 5.89
C PHE A 79 -6.17 6.81 4.83
N ALA A 80 -5.28 6.17 4.09
CA ALA A 80 -5.58 5.19 3.06
C ALA A 80 -5.38 3.77 3.62
N THR A 81 -6.46 3.00 3.74
CA THR A 81 -6.41 1.58 4.14
C THR A 81 -7.61 0.80 3.65
N MET A 82 -7.43 -0.50 3.39
CA MET A 82 -8.52 -1.46 3.18
C MET A 82 -8.72 -2.38 4.39
N THR A 83 -7.83 -2.31 5.37
CA THR A 83 -7.79 -3.14 6.58
C THR A 83 -7.89 -2.30 7.86
N PRO A 84 -8.97 -1.50 8.03
CA PRO A 84 -9.09 -0.65 9.20
C PRO A 84 -9.19 -1.47 10.49
N ASP A 85 -8.78 -0.89 11.62
CA ASP A 85 -8.86 -1.50 12.96
C ASP A 85 -10.29 -1.94 13.29
N HIS A 86 -11.26 -1.10 12.92
CA HIS A 86 -12.68 -1.32 13.09
C HIS A 86 -13.41 -1.02 11.79
N TYR A 87 -14.59 -1.60 11.62
CA TYR A 87 -15.43 -1.23 10.49
C TYR A 87 -15.76 0.28 10.51
N PHE A 88 -16.02 0.81 11.70
CA PHE A 88 -16.07 2.24 12.04
C PHE A 88 -15.72 2.40 13.54
N PRO A 89 -15.14 3.53 13.99
CA PRO A 89 -14.68 4.66 13.18
C PRO A 89 -13.47 4.28 12.31
N GLY A 90 -13.11 5.18 11.39
CA GLY A 90 -11.94 5.00 10.54
C GLY A 90 -10.61 5.18 11.28
N CYS A 91 -9.53 4.72 10.66
CA CYS A 91 -8.17 4.80 11.22
C CYS A 91 -7.65 6.23 11.36
N GLY A 92 -8.14 7.17 10.55
CA GLY A 92 -7.72 8.57 10.61
C GLY A 92 -8.02 9.21 11.96
N THR A 93 -9.20 8.95 12.54
CA THR A 93 -9.56 9.47 13.86
C THR A 93 -8.81 8.77 14.99
N LEU A 94 -8.52 7.47 14.86
CA LEU A 94 -7.69 6.75 15.82
C LEU A 94 -6.25 7.26 15.81
N LEU A 95 -5.69 7.51 14.64
CA LEU A 95 -4.36 8.11 14.47
C LEU A 95 -4.31 9.53 15.05
N GLN A 96 -5.34 10.35 14.77
CA GLN A 96 -5.47 11.69 15.34
C GLN A 96 -5.32 11.66 16.87
N HIS A 97 -6.07 10.78 17.54
CA HIS A 97 -6.00 10.57 18.98
C HIS A 97 -4.61 10.08 19.43
N LYS A 98 -4.06 9.03 18.79
CA LYS A 98 -2.76 8.42 19.14
C LYS A 98 -1.57 9.37 18.97
N LEU A 99 -1.66 10.34 18.06
CA LEU A 99 -0.65 11.37 17.84
C LEU A 99 -0.85 12.61 18.71
N GLY A 100 -2.00 12.74 19.40
CA GLY A 100 -2.35 13.95 20.16
C GLY A 100 -2.52 15.17 19.25
N LEU A 101 -3.04 14.97 18.03
CA LEU A 101 -3.37 16.10 17.17
C LEU A 101 -4.53 16.89 17.76
N ARG A 102 -4.59 18.19 17.43
CA ARG A 102 -5.78 19.00 17.72
C ARG A 102 -7.00 18.48 16.91
N ASP A 103 -8.17 19.04 17.13
CA ASP A 103 -9.36 18.70 16.36
C ASP A 103 -9.19 19.11 14.88
N VAL A 104 -8.82 18.13 14.05
CA VAL A 104 -8.61 18.30 12.61
C VAL A 104 -9.50 17.32 11.83
N PRO A 105 -9.92 17.68 10.61
CA PRO A 105 -10.61 16.76 9.72
C PRO A 105 -9.75 15.52 9.44
N CYS A 106 -10.41 14.35 9.39
CA CYS A 106 -9.78 13.08 9.02
C CYS A 106 -10.58 12.44 7.90
N PHE A 107 -9.93 12.18 6.77
CA PHE A 107 -10.51 11.40 5.66
C PHE A 107 -9.94 10.01 5.67
N ASP A 108 -10.81 9.02 5.82
CA ASP A 108 -10.46 7.60 5.59
C ASP A 108 -10.86 7.23 4.17
N ILE A 109 -9.92 6.78 3.35
CA ILE A 109 -10.14 6.42 1.95
C ILE A 109 -9.84 4.93 1.71
N ARG A 110 -10.68 4.28 0.90
CA ARG A 110 -10.58 2.84 0.63
C ARG A 110 -10.43 2.58 -0.86
N GLN A 111 -9.27 2.91 -1.43
CA GLN A 111 -8.92 2.62 -2.82
C GLN A 111 -7.79 1.58 -2.92
N GLN A 112 -7.69 0.73 -1.89
CA GLN A 112 -6.77 -0.40 -1.82
C GLN A 112 -5.35 0.00 -2.25
N CYS A 113 -4.78 -0.72 -3.22
CA CYS A 113 -3.42 -0.51 -3.70
C CYS A 113 -3.18 0.86 -4.34
N SER A 114 -4.22 1.54 -4.83
CA SER A 114 -4.14 2.91 -5.36
C SER A 114 -4.35 3.98 -4.29
N GLY A 115 -4.63 3.58 -3.04
CA GLY A 115 -5.06 4.47 -1.96
C GLY A 115 -4.13 5.65 -1.73
N PHE A 116 -2.81 5.43 -1.77
CA PHE A 116 -1.85 6.52 -1.59
C PHE A 116 -1.96 7.59 -2.69
N LEU A 117 -2.11 7.21 -3.96
CA LEU A 117 -2.24 8.19 -5.06
C LEU A 117 -3.54 8.98 -4.98
N TYR A 118 -4.65 8.31 -4.63
CA TYR A 118 -5.93 8.97 -4.38
C TYR A 118 -5.84 9.94 -3.19
N GLY A 119 -5.15 9.53 -2.12
CA GLY A 119 -4.89 10.38 -0.97
C GLY A 119 -4.01 11.58 -1.31
N LEU A 120 -3.01 11.40 -2.18
CA LEU A 120 -2.11 12.47 -2.60
C LEU A 120 -2.86 13.52 -3.44
N GLU A 121 -3.71 13.10 -4.39
CA GLU A 121 -4.56 14.02 -5.14
C GLU A 121 -5.55 14.76 -4.23
N LEU A 122 -6.20 14.03 -3.30
CA LEU A 122 -7.11 14.65 -2.34
C LEU A 122 -6.41 15.71 -1.50
N ALA A 123 -5.23 15.40 -0.96
CA ALA A 123 -4.43 16.32 -0.17
C ALA A 123 -3.98 17.55 -0.99
N ASP A 124 -3.50 17.33 -2.23
CA ASP A 124 -3.11 18.41 -3.12
C ASP A 124 -4.30 19.33 -3.47
N ALA A 125 -5.48 18.75 -3.70
CA ALA A 125 -6.70 19.51 -3.93
C ALA A 125 -7.10 20.39 -2.73
N GLN A 126 -6.99 19.87 -1.48
CA GLN A 126 -7.26 20.63 -0.27
C GLN A 126 -6.25 21.78 -0.09
N ILE A 127 -4.98 21.54 -0.39
CA ILE A 127 -3.92 22.56 -0.34
C ILE A 127 -4.15 23.64 -1.41
N ARG A 128 -4.43 23.22 -2.66
CA ARG A 128 -4.71 24.16 -3.76
C ARG A 128 -5.94 25.03 -3.50
N ALA A 129 -6.96 24.48 -2.85
CA ALA A 129 -8.16 25.21 -2.45
C ALA A 129 -7.95 26.13 -1.24
N GLY A 130 -6.78 26.09 -0.59
CA GLY A 130 -6.48 26.86 0.62
C GLY A 130 -7.20 26.37 1.89
N LEU A 131 -7.75 25.14 1.85
CA LEU A 131 -8.47 24.53 2.97
C LEU A 131 -7.54 23.87 3.99
N ALA A 132 -6.33 23.51 3.58
CA ALA A 132 -5.27 22.98 4.44
C ALA A 132 -3.92 23.54 4.01
N LYS A 133 -2.98 23.69 4.94
CA LYS A 133 -1.59 24.10 4.68
C LYS A 133 -0.63 22.93 4.89
N THR A 134 -0.90 22.12 5.90
CA THR A 134 -0.05 20.98 6.27
C THR A 134 -0.95 19.74 6.41
N VAL A 135 -0.71 18.74 5.57
CA VAL A 135 -1.50 17.50 5.51
C VAL A 135 -0.64 16.30 5.86
N LEU A 136 -1.13 15.45 6.75
CA LEU A 136 -0.55 14.14 7.03
C LEU A 136 -1.27 13.09 6.17
N LEU A 137 -0.57 12.55 5.18
CA LEU A 137 -1.07 11.47 4.32
C LEU A 137 -0.42 10.15 4.72
N VAL A 138 -1.26 9.16 5.05
CA VAL A 138 -0.85 7.85 5.57
C VAL A 138 -1.39 6.73 4.69
N GLY A 139 -0.55 5.74 4.40
CA GLY A 139 -0.96 4.43 3.89
C GLY A 139 -0.51 3.36 4.88
N ALA A 140 -1.42 2.56 5.41
CA ALA A 140 -1.07 1.48 6.33
C ALA A 140 -2.00 0.29 6.16
N GLU A 141 -1.46 -0.92 6.35
CA GLU A 141 -2.20 -2.17 6.19
C GLU A 141 -1.74 -3.25 7.15
N VAL A 142 -2.70 -4.02 7.66
CA VAL A 142 -2.51 -5.26 8.43
C VAL A 142 -3.36 -6.36 7.82
N HIS A 143 -2.74 -7.30 7.11
CA HIS A 143 -3.43 -8.34 6.33
C HIS A 143 -3.76 -9.59 7.12
N VAL A 144 -3.30 -9.71 8.37
CA VAL A 144 -3.47 -10.92 9.19
C VAL A 144 -4.92 -11.41 9.25
N GLY A 145 -5.91 -10.48 9.23
CA GLY A 145 -7.34 -10.81 9.23
C GLY A 145 -7.86 -11.45 7.93
N PHE A 146 -7.11 -11.37 6.83
CA PHE A 146 -7.42 -12.01 5.54
C PHE A 146 -6.72 -13.34 5.32
N MET A 147 -5.95 -13.81 6.30
CA MET A 147 -5.20 -15.06 6.18
C MET A 147 -6.06 -16.26 6.60
N PRO A 148 -5.90 -17.42 5.94
CA PRO A 148 -6.68 -18.61 6.25
C PRO A 148 -6.23 -19.34 7.53
N TRP A 149 -5.26 -18.79 8.27
CA TRP A 149 -4.52 -19.48 9.31
C TRP A 149 -5.18 -19.35 10.68
N THR A 150 -5.15 -20.42 11.45
CA THR A 150 -5.48 -20.41 12.88
C THR A 150 -4.39 -19.71 13.69
N ASN A 151 -4.70 -19.34 14.94
CA ASN A 151 -3.68 -18.81 15.87
C ASN A 151 -2.54 -19.81 16.08
N ALA A 152 -2.83 -21.12 16.12
CA ALA A 152 -1.81 -22.16 16.23
C ALA A 152 -0.88 -22.18 15.00
N ASN A 153 -1.43 -21.99 13.80
CA ASN A 153 -0.63 -21.88 12.58
C ASN A 153 0.23 -20.61 12.58
N TRP A 154 -0.28 -19.47 13.09
CA TRP A 154 0.52 -18.26 13.30
C TRP A 154 1.70 -18.50 14.24
N ASP A 155 1.46 -19.08 15.42
CA ASP A 155 2.50 -19.36 16.40
C ASP A 155 3.57 -20.31 15.84
N TYR A 156 3.16 -21.32 15.07
CA TYR A 156 4.08 -22.22 14.38
C TYR A 156 4.87 -21.49 13.27
N LEU A 157 4.20 -20.65 12.47
CA LEU A 157 4.83 -19.89 11.39
C LEU A 157 5.96 -18.98 11.92
N ILE A 158 5.70 -18.26 13.01
CA ILE A 158 6.67 -17.30 13.59
C ILE A 158 7.61 -17.94 14.64
N GLY A 159 7.55 -19.24 14.83
CA GLY A 159 8.46 -19.99 15.71
C GLY A 159 8.15 -19.91 17.20
N LYS A 160 6.93 -19.52 17.58
CA LYS A 160 6.44 -19.54 18.98
C LYS A 160 5.92 -20.92 19.40
N SER A 161 5.65 -21.80 18.46
CA SER A 161 5.21 -23.19 18.68
C SER A 161 5.98 -24.13 17.79
N GLU A 162 6.18 -25.39 18.27
CA GLU A 162 6.75 -26.47 17.47
C GLU A 162 5.68 -27.40 16.88
N THR A 163 4.40 -27.16 17.19
CA THR A 163 3.28 -27.98 16.72
C THR A 163 2.91 -27.60 15.28
N PRO A 164 3.14 -28.48 14.28
CA PRO A 164 2.80 -28.21 12.90
C PRO A 164 1.28 -28.15 12.66
N PRO A 165 0.81 -27.54 11.57
CA PRO A 165 -0.58 -27.63 11.15
C PRO A 165 -1.01 -29.10 10.97
N THR A 166 -2.30 -29.38 11.24
CA THR A 166 -2.88 -30.67 10.85
C THR A 166 -2.89 -30.82 9.32
N PRO A 167 -3.02 -32.04 8.78
CA PRO A 167 -3.15 -32.24 7.34
C PRO A 167 -4.28 -31.43 6.70
N GLU A 168 -5.40 -31.29 7.41
CA GLU A 168 -6.56 -30.51 6.98
C GLU A 168 -6.25 -29.01 6.93
N GLU A 169 -5.61 -28.47 7.96
CA GLU A 169 -5.18 -27.06 8.01
C GLU A 169 -4.13 -26.78 6.92
N TYR A 170 -3.17 -27.67 6.72
CA TYR A 170 -2.16 -27.55 5.67
C TYR A 170 -2.81 -27.52 4.27
N ALA A 171 -3.76 -28.41 4.01
CA ALA A 171 -4.52 -28.45 2.76
C ALA A 171 -5.35 -27.17 2.57
N TRP A 172 -6.01 -26.68 3.64
CA TRP A 172 -6.76 -25.45 3.64
C TRP A 172 -5.87 -24.24 3.32
N ASN A 173 -4.75 -24.08 3.99
CA ASN A 173 -3.79 -23.01 3.75
C ASN A 173 -3.27 -23.04 2.31
N SER A 174 -2.99 -24.26 1.81
CA SER A 174 -2.48 -24.47 0.44
C SER A 174 -3.45 -24.04 -0.65
N LYS A 175 -4.75 -24.11 -0.40
CA LYS A 175 -5.80 -23.65 -1.31
C LYS A 175 -5.63 -22.17 -1.67
N PHE A 176 -5.18 -21.35 -0.73
CA PHE A 176 -5.04 -19.89 -0.86
C PHE A 176 -3.61 -19.43 -1.13
N ARG A 177 -2.65 -20.35 -1.29
CA ARG A 177 -1.22 -20.03 -1.42
C ARG A 177 -0.90 -18.97 -2.47
N HIS A 178 -1.67 -18.95 -3.58
CA HIS A 178 -1.43 -18.05 -4.71
C HIS A 178 -1.65 -16.56 -4.35
N LEU A 179 -2.32 -16.29 -3.24
CA LEU A 179 -2.65 -14.96 -2.75
C LEU A 179 -1.89 -14.63 -1.46
N VAL A 180 -1.97 -15.51 -0.45
CA VAL A 180 -1.49 -15.21 0.92
C VAL A 180 0.04 -15.05 1.01
N VAL A 181 0.79 -15.59 0.05
CA VAL A 181 2.25 -15.43 -0.01
C VAL A 181 2.69 -14.02 -0.47
N LEU A 182 1.76 -13.20 -0.96
CA LEU A 182 2.08 -11.90 -1.55
C LEU A 182 2.20 -10.79 -0.51
N PHE A 183 1.33 -10.79 0.51
CA PHE A 183 1.11 -9.65 1.40
C PHE A 183 2.09 -9.59 2.56
N GLY A 184 2.34 -8.36 3.02
CA GLY A 184 3.02 -8.04 4.26
C GLY A 184 2.39 -6.80 4.89
N ASP A 185 2.65 -6.59 6.18
CA ASP A 185 2.07 -5.53 6.98
C ASP A 185 3.07 -4.40 7.20
N ALA A 186 2.63 -3.18 6.97
CA ALA A 186 3.43 -1.98 7.20
C ALA A 186 2.56 -0.72 7.25
N GLY A 187 3.13 0.37 7.75
CA GLY A 187 2.63 1.72 7.56
C GLY A 187 3.71 2.62 6.97
N ALA A 188 3.30 3.59 6.15
CA ALA A 188 4.16 4.66 5.70
C ALA A 188 3.36 5.96 5.58
N ALA A 189 4.01 7.07 5.86
CA ALA A 189 3.39 8.38 5.90
C ALA A 189 4.28 9.43 5.25
N VAL A 190 3.64 10.47 4.70
CA VAL A 190 4.30 11.69 4.28
C VAL A 190 3.64 12.91 4.89
N VAL A 191 4.43 13.91 5.23
CA VAL A 191 3.94 15.25 5.55
C VAL A 191 3.99 16.09 4.28
N LEU A 192 2.83 16.60 3.88
CA LEU A 192 2.65 17.47 2.73
C LEU A 192 2.45 18.90 3.23
N GLN A 193 3.17 19.84 2.63
CA GLN A 193 3.02 21.26 2.95
C GLN A 193 2.73 22.09 1.70
N ALA A 194 1.89 23.09 1.84
CA ALA A 194 1.61 24.05 0.81
C ALA A 194 2.88 24.80 0.39
N ALA A 195 3.26 24.69 -0.87
CA ALA A 195 4.43 25.35 -1.43
C ALA A 195 4.07 26.07 -2.75
N GLU A 196 4.70 27.21 -2.98
CA GLU A 196 4.66 27.90 -4.27
C GLU A 196 5.86 27.49 -5.14
N GLY A 197 5.72 27.63 -6.44
CA GLY A 197 6.81 27.40 -7.38
C GLY A 197 6.72 26.07 -8.12
N GLU A 198 7.89 25.47 -8.43
CA GLU A 198 7.98 24.30 -9.31
C GLU A 198 8.03 22.95 -8.57
N ARG A 199 8.21 22.96 -7.25
CA ARG A 199 8.25 21.74 -6.40
C ARG A 199 6.84 21.34 -5.97
N GLY A 200 6.69 20.06 -5.62
CA GLY A 200 5.44 19.45 -5.15
C GLY A 200 4.74 18.63 -6.21
N ALA A 201 3.48 18.33 -5.96
CA ALA A 201 2.62 17.57 -6.87
C ALA A 201 2.31 18.42 -8.12
N LEU A 202 2.82 17.97 -9.28
CA LEU A 202 2.64 18.65 -10.54
C LEU A 202 1.30 18.31 -11.17
N ASP A 203 0.96 17.01 -11.17
CA ASP A 203 -0.21 16.48 -11.85
C ASP A 203 -0.64 15.11 -11.31
N HIS A 204 -1.93 14.81 -11.42
CA HIS A 204 -2.55 13.55 -11.07
C HIS A 204 -3.51 13.09 -12.17
N ILE A 205 -3.56 11.78 -12.41
CA ILE A 205 -4.58 11.13 -13.24
C ILE A 205 -5.06 9.90 -12.49
N LEU A 206 -6.33 9.89 -12.10
CA LEU A 206 -6.96 8.80 -11.39
C LEU A 206 -8.17 8.26 -12.16
N HIS A 207 -8.36 6.95 -12.12
CA HIS A 207 -9.45 6.25 -12.79
C HIS A 207 -10.04 5.14 -11.93
N GLY A 208 -11.35 4.90 -12.10
CA GLY A 208 -12.06 3.78 -11.51
C GLY A 208 -12.95 3.08 -12.52
N ALA A 209 -13.00 1.74 -12.49
CA ALA A 209 -13.86 0.91 -13.33
C ALA A 209 -14.45 -0.24 -12.50
N GLY A 210 -15.71 -0.08 -12.08
CA GLY A 210 -16.38 -1.01 -11.16
C GLY A 210 -16.97 -2.27 -11.81
N ALA A 211 -17.00 -2.37 -13.14
CA ALA A 211 -17.66 -3.48 -13.84
C ALA A 211 -17.07 -4.87 -13.50
N ASP A 212 -15.76 -4.90 -13.21
CA ASP A 212 -15.00 -6.14 -12.96
C ASP A 212 -14.59 -6.28 -11.47
N TYR A 213 -15.30 -5.65 -10.54
CA TYR A 213 -14.92 -5.66 -9.12
C TYR A 213 -14.73 -7.05 -8.53
N GLU A 214 -15.50 -8.05 -8.99
CA GLU A 214 -15.41 -9.45 -8.52
C GLU A 214 -14.13 -10.17 -8.96
N LYS A 215 -13.31 -9.56 -9.81
CA LYS A 215 -11.99 -10.10 -10.20
C LYS A 215 -10.92 -9.92 -9.15
N LEU A 216 -11.14 -9.00 -8.18
CA LEU A 216 -10.27 -8.80 -7.03
C LEU A 216 -11.09 -8.17 -5.89
N TYR A 217 -11.59 -8.98 -4.96
CA TYR A 217 -12.45 -8.52 -3.86
C TYR A 217 -12.48 -9.53 -2.71
N VAL A 218 -13.07 -9.14 -1.58
CA VAL A 218 -13.41 -10.04 -0.46
C VAL A 218 -14.90 -10.38 -0.58
N PRO A 219 -15.27 -11.66 -0.80
CA PRO A 219 -16.67 -12.06 -1.04
C PRO A 219 -17.60 -11.84 0.15
N GLY A 220 -17.13 -12.16 1.35
CA GLY A 220 -17.91 -12.10 2.60
C GLY A 220 -17.56 -10.89 3.48
N THR A 221 -18.01 -10.95 4.72
CA THR A 221 -17.72 -9.95 5.77
C THR A 221 -18.08 -8.49 5.41
N GLY A 222 -19.11 -8.31 4.58
CA GLY A 222 -19.62 -7.01 4.16
C GLY A 222 -21.13 -6.90 4.32
N PHE A 223 -21.68 -5.67 4.35
CA PHE A 223 -23.13 -5.41 4.54
C PHE A 223 -24.02 -5.88 3.38
N LYS A 224 -23.45 -6.40 2.31
CA LYS A 224 -24.19 -7.12 1.27
C LYS A 224 -24.83 -8.41 1.80
N HIS A 225 -24.26 -8.99 2.86
CA HIS A 225 -24.71 -10.25 3.45
C HIS A 225 -25.61 -10.01 4.67
N ARG A 226 -26.53 -10.94 4.91
CA ARG A 226 -27.44 -10.94 6.06
C ARG A 226 -27.45 -12.34 6.70
N PRO A 227 -27.06 -12.47 8.00
CA PRO A 227 -26.50 -11.43 8.86
C PRO A 227 -25.05 -11.07 8.42
N TYR A 228 -24.59 -9.88 8.82
CA TYR A 228 -23.24 -9.38 8.52
C TYR A 228 -22.14 -10.34 8.99
N THR A 229 -22.26 -10.85 10.21
CA THR A 229 -21.36 -11.85 10.80
C THR A 229 -22.04 -13.23 10.78
N ASP A 230 -21.86 -13.97 9.69
CA ASP A 230 -22.29 -15.35 9.58
C ASP A 230 -21.04 -16.26 9.72
N PRO A 231 -20.97 -17.14 10.77
CA PRO A 231 -19.84 -18.05 10.94
C PRO A 231 -19.57 -18.95 9.71
N GLU A 232 -20.61 -19.27 8.91
CA GLU A 232 -20.43 -20.05 7.69
C GLU A 232 -19.57 -19.33 6.64
N GLN A 233 -19.59 -18.00 6.60
CA GLN A 233 -18.70 -17.22 5.71
C GLN A 233 -17.22 -17.49 6.04
N PHE A 234 -16.89 -17.57 7.33
CA PHE A 234 -15.52 -17.89 7.76
C PHE A 234 -15.14 -19.34 7.44
N ARG A 235 -16.06 -20.30 7.63
CA ARG A 235 -15.81 -21.72 7.28
C ARG A 235 -15.61 -21.92 5.78
N ARG A 236 -16.28 -21.15 4.94
CA ARG A 236 -16.08 -21.17 3.48
C ARG A 236 -14.84 -20.41 3.04
N GLY A 237 -14.28 -19.57 3.88
CA GLY A 237 -13.16 -18.69 3.55
C GLY A 237 -13.58 -17.40 2.82
N ASP A 238 -14.84 -16.98 2.96
CA ASP A 238 -15.35 -15.78 2.28
C ASP A 238 -14.70 -14.48 2.78
N HIS A 239 -13.99 -14.52 3.92
CA HIS A 239 -13.16 -13.42 4.44
C HIS A 239 -11.81 -13.30 3.74
N ILE A 240 -11.41 -14.31 2.96
CA ILE A 240 -10.14 -14.33 2.23
C ILE A 240 -10.37 -13.70 0.86
N PRO A 241 -9.49 -12.78 0.40
CA PRO A 241 -9.66 -12.19 -0.92
C PRO A 241 -9.66 -13.23 -2.05
N VAL A 242 -10.43 -12.96 -3.08
CA VAL A 242 -10.46 -13.70 -4.35
C VAL A 242 -9.75 -12.87 -5.41
N MET A 243 -8.92 -13.51 -6.23
CA MET A 243 -8.18 -12.85 -7.30
C MET A 243 -8.15 -13.70 -8.59
N ASP A 244 -8.66 -13.16 -9.69
CA ASP A 244 -8.37 -13.64 -11.03
C ASP A 244 -6.99 -13.10 -11.47
N GLY A 245 -5.94 -13.84 -11.17
CA GLY A 245 -4.57 -13.38 -11.37
C GLY A 245 -4.22 -13.06 -12.84
N ARG A 246 -4.83 -13.76 -13.83
CA ARG A 246 -4.59 -13.48 -15.26
C ARG A 246 -5.23 -12.15 -15.65
N PHE A 247 -6.49 -11.95 -15.25
CA PHE A 247 -7.21 -10.71 -15.49
C PHE A 247 -6.49 -9.52 -14.85
N VAL A 248 -6.16 -9.63 -13.55
CA VAL A 248 -5.46 -8.57 -12.79
C VAL A 248 -4.12 -8.23 -13.42
N PHE A 249 -3.32 -9.23 -13.80
CA PHE A 249 -2.04 -9.00 -14.49
C PHE A 249 -2.24 -8.21 -15.80
N LYS A 250 -3.16 -8.65 -16.66
CA LYS A 250 -3.43 -8.00 -17.95
C LYS A 250 -3.92 -6.57 -17.75
N MET A 251 -4.88 -6.35 -16.84
CA MET A 251 -5.43 -5.02 -16.56
C MET A 251 -4.37 -4.10 -15.96
N ALA A 252 -3.61 -4.56 -14.96
CA ALA A 252 -2.57 -3.76 -14.33
C ALA A 252 -1.52 -3.31 -15.34
N THR A 253 -0.96 -4.26 -16.13
CA THR A 253 0.07 -3.93 -17.13
C THR A 253 -0.44 -3.01 -18.23
N THR A 254 -1.70 -3.13 -18.64
CA THR A 254 -2.31 -2.22 -19.62
C THR A 254 -2.56 -0.84 -19.02
N LYS A 255 -3.28 -0.77 -17.88
CA LYS A 255 -3.74 0.51 -17.31
C LYS A 255 -2.61 1.33 -16.69
N MET A 256 -1.62 0.69 -16.08
CA MET A 256 -0.44 1.40 -15.56
C MET A 256 0.40 2.02 -16.69
N VAL A 257 0.56 1.31 -17.82
CA VAL A 257 1.28 1.85 -19.00
C VAL A 257 0.49 2.99 -19.64
N GLU A 258 -0.84 2.83 -19.82
CA GLU A 258 -1.70 3.86 -20.38
C GLU A 258 -1.63 5.16 -19.57
N VAL A 259 -1.89 5.08 -18.25
CA VAL A 259 -1.94 6.27 -17.38
C VAL A 259 -0.57 6.92 -17.19
N ALA A 260 0.51 6.13 -17.13
CA ALA A 260 1.87 6.66 -17.10
C ALA A 260 2.21 7.42 -18.39
N THR A 261 1.87 6.85 -19.55
CA THR A 261 2.07 7.51 -20.85
C THR A 261 1.26 8.80 -20.95
N GLU A 262 0.02 8.77 -20.47
CA GLU A 262 -0.87 9.94 -20.52
C GLU A 262 -0.33 11.10 -19.67
N ILE A 263 0.05 10.84 -18.41
CA ILE A 263 0.54 11.90 -17.51
C ILE A 263 1.86 12.50 -18.00
N LEU A 264 2.77 11.68 -18.52
CA LEU A 264 4.02 12.15 -19.10
C LEU A 264 3.77 13.04 -20.32
N LYS A 265 2.91 12.59 -21.24
CA LYS A 265 2.53 13.36 -22.43
C LYS A 265 1.86 14.68 -22.06
N ARG A 266 0.90 14.67 -21.11
CA ARG A 266 0.16 15.85 -20.66
C ARG A 266 1.08 16.91 -20.08
N ASN A 267 2.13 16.50 -19.39
CA ASN A 267 3.11 17.38 -18.78
C ASN A 267 4.33 17.66 -19.67
N ARG A 268 4.41 17.11 -20.89
CA ARG A 268 5.55 17.23 -21.80
C ARG A 268 6.87 16.74 -21.18
N VAL A 269 6.78 15.70 -20.37
CA VAL A 269 7.91 15.05 -19.68
C VAL A 269 8.26 13.77 -20.41
N SER A 270 9.56 13.53 -20.62
CA SER A 270 10.09 12.29 -21.14
C SER A 270 10.60 11.38 -20.00
N VAL A 271 10.80 10.09 -20.28
CA VAL A 271 11.40 9.16 -19.32
C VAL A 271 12.82 9.59 -18.92
N SER A 272 13.56 10.28 -19.80
CA SER A 272 14.89 10.81 -19.48
C SER A 272 14.86 11.88 -18.39
N ASP A 273 13.78 12.67 -18.29
CA ASP A 273 13.62 13.74 -17.31
C ASP A 273 13.32 13.20 -15.91
N LEU A 274 12.80 11.96 -15.82
CA LEU A 274 12.50 11.32 -14.54
C LEU A 274 13.79 10.92 -13.82
N LYS A 275 13.83 11.18 -12.52
CA LYS A 275 14.87 10.62 -11.63
C LYS A 275 14.50 9.20 -11.20
N MET A 276 13.29 9.02 -10.70
CA MET A 276 12.79 7.73 -10.21
C MET A 276 11.36 7.46 -10.66
N VAL A 277 11.03 6.18 -10.78
CA VAL A 277 9.67 5.69 -10.98
C VAL A 277 9.33 4.74 -9.83
N LEU A 278 8.28 5.07 -9.09
CA LEU A 278 7.77 4.32 -7.95
C LEU A 278 6.45 3.68 -8.34
N MET A 279 6.46 2.39 -8.62
CA MET A 279 5.24 1.64 -8.90
C MET A 279 4.75 0.93 -7.65
N HIS A 280 3.43 0.76 -7.52
CA HIS A 280 2.87 -0.10 -6.49
C HIS A 280 3.53 -1.49 -6.50
N GLN A 281 3.89 -2.00 -5.33
CA GLN A 281 4.66 -3.22 -5.15
C GLN A 281 3.73 -4.45 -4.97
N ALA A 282 2.93 -4.78 -5.99
CA ALA A 282 2.05 -5.96 -5.98
C ALA A 282 2.73 -7.23 -6.49
N ASN A 283 3.53 -7.08 -7.53
CA ASN A 283 4.21 -8.17 -8.22
C ASN A 283 5.37 -7.61 -9.06
N LEU A 284 6.58 -8.11 -8.85
CA LEU A 284 7.77 -7.65 -9.56
C LEU A 284 7.61 -7.74 -11.08
N ARG A 285 6.98 -8.81 -11.57
CA ARG A 285 6.77 -9.04 -13.02
C ARG A 285 5.86 -7.99 -13.66
N ILE A 286 4.88 -7.45 -12.91
CA ILE A 286 4.04 -6.34 -13.41
C ILE A 286 4.91 -5.11 -13.59
N ASN A 287 5.72 -4.76 -12.61
CA ASN A 287 6.55 -3.57 -12.62
C ASN A 287 7.63 -3.64 -13.73
N GLU A 288 8.29 -4.80 -13.87
CA GLU A 288 9.26 -5.04 -14.94
C GLU A 288 8.62 -4.95 -16.33
N TYR A 289 7.41 -5.52 -16.50
CA TYR A 289 6.68 -5.41 -17.77
C TYR A 289 6.34 -3.95 -18.09
N CYS A 290 5.79 -3.20 -17.12
CA CYS A 290 5.45 -1.80 -17.30
C CYS A 290 6.69 -0.96 -17.61
N ALA A 291 7.78 -1.17 -16.88
CA ALA A 291 9.04 -0.46 -17.12
C ALA A 291 9.58 -0.71 -18.53
N LYS A 292 9.59 -1.98 -18.98
CA LYS A 292 9.98 -2.34 -20.34
C LYS A 292 9.11 -1.67 -21.40
N ALA A 293 7.78 -1.69 -21.21
CA ALA A 293 6.82 -1.09 -22.15
C ALA A 293 6.96 0.43 -22.23
N LEU A 294 7.31 1.10 -21.13
CA LEU A 294 7.53 2.54 -21.04
C LEU A 294 8.96 2.97 -21.39
N GLY A 295 9.89 2.04 -21.61
CA GLY A 295 11.31 2.34 -21.83
C GLY A 295 12.02 2.91 -20.61
N ILE A 296 11.58 2.55 -19.40
CA ILE A 296 12.18 2.99 -18.14
C ILE A 296 13.43 2.14 -17.85
N PRO A 297 14.63 2.76 -17.75
CA PRO A 297 15.86 2.06 -17.39
C PRO A 297 15.79 1.48 -15.97
N ALA A 298 16.48 0.37 -15.73
CA ALA A 298 16.44 -0.34 -14.45
C ALA A 298 16.88 0.53 -13.25
N GLU A 299 17.85 1.40 -13.45
CA GLU A 299 18.37 2.32 -12.43
C GLU A 299 17.37 3.40 -12.00
N LYS A 300 16.33 3.67 -12.81
CA LYS A 300 15.24 4.59 -12.47
C LYS A 300 14.04 3.90 -11.82
N LEU A 301 14.01 2.58 -11.80
CA LEU A 301 12.91 1.80 -11.24
C LEU A 301 13.25 1.28 -9.85
N ALA A 302 12.55 1.78 -8.83
CA ALA A 302 12.76 1.31 -7.47
C ALA A 302 11.87 0.10 -7.13
N HIS A 303 12.44 -0.86 -6.39
CA HIS A 303 11.75 -2.04 -5.88
C HIS A 303 12.11 -2.34 -4.42
N ASN A 304 11.12 -2.76 -3.66
CA ASN A 304 11.31 -3.31 -2.31
C ASN A 304 10.37 -4.49 -2.01
N ILE A 305 9.64 -4.95 -3.02
CA ILE A 305 8.70 -6.09 -2.89
C ILE A 305 9.39 -7.37 -2.42
N GLN A 306 10.66 -7.57 -2.79
CA GLN A 306 11.45 -8.71 -2.35
C GLN A 306 11.57 -8.77 -0.82
N LYS A 307 11.65 -7.60 -0.17
CA LYS A 307 11.85 -7.46 1.28
C LYS A 307 10.54 -7.51 2.06
N TYR A 308 9.51 -6.80 1.58
CA TYR A 308 8.30 -6.48 2.38
C TYR A 308 7.03 -7.13 1.84
N GLY A 309 7.07 -7.71 0.62
CA GLY A 309 5.88 -8.15 -0.07
C GLY A 309 4.97 -6.97 -0.48
N ASN A 310 3.71 -7.26 -0.69
CA ASN A 310 2.69 -6.26 -1.02
C ASN A 310 2.09 -5.68 0.26
N THR A 311 2.48 -4.46 0.61
CA THR A 311 1.93 -3.69 1.74
C THR A 311 0.79 -2.76 1.32
N THR A 312 0.13 -3.03 0.21
CA THR A 312 -1.06 -2.36 -0.36
C THR A 312 -0.91 -0.83 -0.45
N ALA A 313 -1.65 -0.04 0.34
CA ALA A 313 -1.59 1.42 0.31
C ALA A 313 -0.25 1.98 0.84
N ALA A 314 0.48 1.22 1.64
CA ALA A 314 1.79 1.62 2.16
C ALA A 314 2.94 1.45 1.15
N THR A 315 2.76 0.73 0.03
CA THR A 315 3.89 0.37 -0.86
C THR A 315 4.61 1.57 -1.46
N ILE A 316 3.89 2.52 -2.02
CA ILE A 316 4.50 3.71 -2.66
C ILE A 316 5.13 4.64 -1.62
N PRO A 317 4.46 5.04 -0.52
CA PRO A 317 5.11 5.91 0.47
C PRO A 317 6.27 5.23 1.20
N LEU A 318 6.25 3.92 1.40
CA LEU A 318 7.38 3.16 1.93
C LEU A 318 8.58 3.19 0.97
N LEU A 319 8.31 2.99 -0.33
CA LEU A 319 9.35 3.05 -1.36
C LEU A 319 9.90 4.46 -1.53
N TRP A 320 9.05 5.49 -1.41
CA TRP A 320 9.47 6.89 -1.38
C TRP A 320 10.41 7.15 -0.19
N ASP A 321 10.01 6.74 1.02
CA ASP A 321 10.81 6.92 2.24
C ASP A 321 12.19 6.24 2.13
N GLU A 322 12.26 5.00 1.60
CA GLU A 322 13.55 4.34 1.34
C GLU A 322 14.40 5.12 0.32
N CYS A 323 13.81 5.57 -0.78
CA CYS A 323 14.54 6.29 -1.84
C CYS A 323 15.06 7.65 -1.36
N VAL A 324 14.35 8.33 -0.47
CA VAL A 324 14.80 9.59 0.15
C VAL A 324 15.93 9.32 1.13
N ARG A 325 15.78 8.33 2.01
CA ARG A 325 16.79 8.00 3.03
C ARG A 325 18.11 7.51 2.45
N ASP A 326 18.08 6.80 1.34
CA ASP A 326 19.30 6.33 0.67
C ASP A 326 19.81 7.25 -0.47
N GLY A 327 19.22 8.44 -0.59
CA GLY A 327 19.68 9.51 -1.49
C GLY A 327 19.37 9.28 -2.97
N ARG A 328 18.53 8.29 -3.31
CA ARG A 328 18.05 8.08 -4.69
C ARG A 328 17.08 9.15 -5.14
N ILE A 329 16.38 9.78 -4.22
CA ILE A 329 15.53 10.95 -4.45
C ILE A 329 16.04 12.09 -3.59
N VAL A 330 16.32 13.23 -4.22
CA VAL A 330 16.72 14.47 -3.56
C VAL A 330 15.84 15.64 -3.99
N ALA A 331 15.92 16.75 -3.28
CA ALA A 331 15.12 17.94 -3.60
C ALA A 331 15.31 18.38 -5.07
N GLY A 332 14.20 18.60 -5.77
CA GLY A 332 14.15 18.99 -7.17
C GLY A 332 14.01 17.82 -8.17
N ASP A 333 14.22 16.59 -7.72
CA ASP A 333 14.09 15.40 -8.59
C ASP A 333 12.64 15.18 -9.02
N LEU A 334 12.46 14.78 -10.29
CA LEU A 334 11.15 14.47 -10.85
C LEU A 334 10.86 12.97 -10.68
N VAL A 335 9.75 12.67 -10.02
CA VAL A 335 9.34 11.31 -9.66
C VAL A 335 7.97 11.00 -10.25
N LEU A 336 7.86 9.87 -10.94
CA LEU A 336 6.60 9.32 -11.41
C LEU A 336 6.14 8.22 -10.44
N MET A 337 4.92 8.32 -9.94
CA MET A 337 4.27 7.30 -9.14
C MET A 337 3.13 6.66 -9.92
N VAL A 338 3.01 5.32 -9.92
CA VAL A 338 1.95 4.60 -10.66
C VAL A 338 1.39 3.46 -9.82
N ALA A 339 0.08 3.32 -9.77
CA ALA A 339 -0.58 2.24 -9.06
C ALA A 339 -1.77 1.65 -9.83
N PHE A 340 -2.06 0.40 -9.55
CA PHE A 340 -3.28 -0.30 -9.91
C PHE A 340 -3.75 -1.13 -8.71
N GLY A 341 -5.06 -1.19 -8.48
CA GLY A 341 -5.63 -1.91 -7.35
C GLY A 341 -7.04 -2.42 -7.60
N ALA A 342 -7.54 -3.12 -6.57
CA ALA A 342 -8.92 -3.61 -6.57
C ALA A 342 -9.92 -2.44 -6.75
N GLY A 343 -11.05 -2.77 -7.39
CA GLY A 343 -12.12 -1.80 -7.64
C GLY A 343 -12.71 -1.92 -9.05
N MET A 344 -12.05 -1.93 -10.26
CA MET A 344 -10.60 -1.63 -10.30
C MET A 344 -10.34 -0.14 -10.20
N THR A 345 -9.22 0.22 -9.59
CA THR A 345 -8.76 1.61 -9.51
C THR A 345 -7.31 1.70 -9.95
N TRP A 346 -6.95 2.78 -10.63
CA TRP A 346 -5.56 3.01 -11.03
C TRP A 346 -5.27 4.50 -11.18
N GLY A 347 -4.01 4.84 -11.20
CA GLY A 347 -3.60 6.21 -11.41
C GLY A 347 -2.11 6.41 -11.51
N ALA A 348 -1.76 7.64 -11.86
CA ALA A 348 -0.39 8.14 -11.84
C ALA A 348 -0.34 9.54 -11.21
N SER A 349 0.77 9.81 -10.54
CA SER A 349 1.08 11.14 -10.00
C SER A 349 2.49 11.54 -10.41
N LEU A 350 2.66 12.76 -10.84
CA LEU A 350 3.97 13.34 -11.18
C LEU A 350 4.33 14.37 -10.10
N VAL A 351 5.44 14.13 -9.41
CA VAL A 351 5.85 14.92 -8.24
C VAL A 351 7.29 15.41 -8.44
N ARG A 352 7.54 16.66 -8.12
CA ARG A 352 8.90 17.20 -7.98
C ARG A 352 9.26 17.28 -6.50
N ALA A 353 10.21 16.47 -6.07
CA ALA A 353 10.64 16.34 -4.67
C ALA A 353 11.16 17.65 -4.06
#